data_a2b5931fa270fb8556adf221007a7045
#
_entry.id   a2b5931fa270fb8556adf221007a7045
#
_cell.length_a   1.000
_cell.length_b   1.000
_cell.length_c   1.000
_cell.angle_alpha   90.00
_cell.angle_beta   90.00
_cell.angle_gamma   90.00
#
_symmetry.space_group_name_H-M   'P 1'
#
loop_
_entity.id
_entity.type
_entity.pdbx_description
1 polymer ?
#
loop_
_entity_poly.entity_id
_entity_poly.type
_entity_poly.pdbx_seq_one_letter_code
_entity_poly.pdbx_strand_id
1 'polypeptide(L)'
;KFTTNASGRAQLLFRDGTSLTVGSSSELTIDEYVFDPDTDTGELVINISKGVFRLVGGKISKNTPVVFNTKTATVAVRGGIATLNVSSTGALRANFIYGDFMVVTTTNTGATSTTSQAGWTLDVNAGQRTAPTKTKTNSEALTQDLAALEKSVDNTPTPTDEPASNAGNAETGTTQTQENVSESEPDA
;
A
#
# COMPACT_ATOMS: atom_id res chain seq x y z
N LYS A 1 6.27 11.60 -7.24
CA LYS A 1 5.07 11.85 -6.44
C LYS A 1 3.99 10.84 -6.79
N PHE A 2 3.33 10.29 -5.78
CA PHE A 2 2.24 9.32 -5.90
C PHE A 2 1.03 9.80 -5.09
N THR A 3 -0.17 9.71 -5.68
CA THR A 3 -1.41 10.14 -5.01
C THR A 3 -2.51 9.12 -5.25
N THR A 4 -3.39 8.93 -4.26
CA THR A 4 -4.62 8.16 -4.38
C THR A 4 -5.84 9.07 -4.19
N ASN A 5 -6.91 8.80 -4.91
CA ASN A 5 -8.19 9.48 -4.71
C ASN A 5 -8.98 8.89 -3.52
N ALA A 6 -10.20 9.34 -3.30
CA ALA A 6 -11.00 8.93 -2.14
C ALA A 6 -11.37 7.43 -2.11
N SER A 7 -11.36 6.76 -3.26
CA SER A 7 -11.61 5.31 -3.38
C SER A 7 -10.36 4.52 -3.77
N GLY A 8 -9.31 5.21 -4.20
CA GLY A 8 -8.08 4.60 -4.69
C GLY A 8 -7.22 4.04 -3.58
N ARG A 9 -6.54 2.93 -3.88
CA ARG A 9 -5.50 2.32 -3.04
C ARG A 9 -4.40 1.80 -3.94
N ALA A 10 -3.23 1.59 -3.36
CA ALA A 10 -2.12 1.01 -4.09
C ALA A 10 -1.21 0.20 -3.16
N GLN A 11 -0.49 -0.70 -3.74
CA GLN A 11 0.63 -1.38 -3.10
C GLN A 11 1.88 -1.12 -3.94
N LEU A 12 2.89 -0.54 -3.32
CA LEU A 12 4.21 -0.35 -3.90
C LEU A 12 5.09 -1.48 -3.40
N LEU A 13 5.63 -2.27 -4.32
CA LEU A 13 6.56 -3.35 -4.02
C LEU A 13 7.95 -2.95 -4.52
N PHE A 14 8.91 -2.88 -3.60
CA PHE A 14 10.30 -2.54 -3.88
C PHE A 14 11.14 -3.80 -4.16
N ARG A 15 12.24 -3.64 -4.87
CA ARG A 15 13.11 -4.77 -5.26
C ARG A 15 13.76 -5.49 -4.08
N ASP A 16 13.92 -4.82 -2.94
CA ASP A 16 14.41 -5.41 -1.69
C ASP A 16 13.35 -6.24 -0.94
N GLY A 17 12.13 -6.32 -1.48
CA GLY A 17 10.97 -6.97 -0.87
C GLY A 17 10.20 -6.09 0.12
N THR A 18 10.59 -4.82 0.31
CA THR A 18 9.76 -3.87 1.06
C THR A 18 8.43 -3.66 0.35
N SER A 19 7.34 -3.71 1.10
CA SER A 19 5.99 -3.42 0.61
C SER A 19 5.41 -2.23 1.36
N LEU A 20 4.90 -1.25 0.61
CA LEU A 20 4.16 -0.11 1.14
C LEU A 20 2.74 -0.11 0.59
N THR A 21 1.77 -0.41 1.46
CA THR A 21 0.35 -0.24 1.12
C THR A 21 -0.05 1.21 1.36
N VAL A 22 -0.73 1.80 0.40
CA VAL A 22 -1.17 3.20 0.39
C VAL A 22 -2.69 3.24 0.40
N GLY A 23 -3.26 3.83 1.43
CA GLY A 23 -4.70 4.00 1.59
C GLY A 23 -5.28 5.09 0.68
N SER A 24 -6.60 5.29 0.79
CA SER A 24 -7.31 6.33 0.03
C SER A 24 -6.91 7.74 0.46
N SER A 25 -7.09 8.72 -0.43
CA SER A 25 -6.80 10.14 -0.19
C SER A 25 -5.39 10.43 0.32
N SER A 26 -4.43 9.59 -0.06
CA SER A 26 -3.05 9.63 0.38
C SER A 26 -2.14 10.33 -0.63
N GLU A 27 -1.05 10.90 -0.13
CA GLU A 27 -0.04 11.58 -0.95
C GLU A 27 1.36 11.32 -0.40
N LEU A 28 2.23 10.79 -1.25
CA LEU A 28 3.64 10.54 -0.94
C LEU A 28 4.56 10.86 -2.12
N THR A 29 5.85 10.99 -1.81
CA THR A 29 6.95 11.03 -2.80
C THR A 29 8.04 10.09 -2.31
N ILE A 30 8.52 9.19 -3.17
CA ILE A 30 9.75 8.45 -2.90
C ILE A 30 10.88 9.42 -3.17
N ASP A 31 11.62 9.76 -2.13
CA ASP A 31 12.72 10.72 -2.19
C ASP A 31 14.02 10.02 -2.58
N GLU A 32 14.29 8.91 -1.92
CA GLU A 32 15.45 8.08 -2.19
C GLU A 32 15.09 6.60 -2.17
N TYR A 33 15.62 5.85 -3.12
CA TYR A 33 15.60 4.40 -3.14
C TYR A 33 16.87 3.88 -3.79
N VAL A 34 17.74 3.34 -2.98
CA VAL A 34 18.96 2.64 -3.41
C VAL A 34 18.95 1.24 -2.81
N PHE A 35 19.24 0.24 -3.60
CA PHE A 35 19.33 -1.15 -3.14
C PHE A 35 20.44 -1.91 -3.88
N ASP A 36 21.34 -2.46 -3.10
CA ASP A 36 22.40 -3.38 -3.56
C ASP A 36 21.96 -4.82 -3.23
N PRO A 37 21.62 -5.63 -4.25
CA PRO A 37 21.16 -7.00 -4.03
C PRO A 37 22.28 -7.96 -3.59
N ASP A 38 23.54 -7.62 -3.82
CA ASP A 38 24.67 -8.50 -3.46
C ASP A 38 25.00 -8.41 -1.97
N THR A 39 24.76 -7.26 -1.37
CA THR A 39 25.01 -7.00 0.06
C THR A 39 23.74 -6.91 0.90
N ASP A 40 22.54 -6.92 0.27
CA ASP A 40 21.24 -6.67 0.89
C ASP A 40 21.19 -5.33 1.64
N THR A 41 21.99 -4.35 1.22
CA THR A 41 22.05 -3.01 1.81
C THR A 41 21.38 -1.98 0.92
N GLY A 42 21.02 -0.85 1.50
CA GLY A 42 20.39 0.24 0.76
C GLY A 42 19.77 1.28 1.65
N GLU A 43 19.05 2.21 1.01
CA GLU A 43 18.34 3.28 1.65
C GLU A 43 16.95 3.46 1.02
N LEU A 44 15.94 3.72 1.85
CA LEU A 44 14.60 4.05 1.40
C LEU A 44 14.07 5.21 2.24
N VAL A 45 13.87 6.36 1.58
CA VAL A 45 13.33 7.57 2.16
C VAL A 45 12.05 7.96 1.43
N ILE A 46 10.97 8.17 2.18
CA ILE A 46 9.65 8.48 1.67
C ILE A 46 9.13 9.74 2.37
N ASN A 47 8.75 10.74 1.59
CA ASN A 47 8.09 11.94 2.08
C ASN A 47 6.58 11.77 2.01
N ILE A 48 5.87 11.92 3.13
CA ILE A 48 4.42 11.78 3.25
C ILE A 48 3.80 13.14 3.55
N SER A 49 2.83 13.56 2.72
CA SER A 49 2.05 14.77 2.95
C SER A 49 0.79 14.48 3.78
N LYS A 50 0.08 13.38 3.49
CA LYS A 50 -1.13 12.93 4.18
C LYS A 50 -1.50 11.50 3.79
N GLY A 51 -2.32 10.84 4.60
CA GLY A 51 -2.92 9.54 4.29
C GLY A 51 -2.59 8.44 5.28
N VAL A 52 -3.00 7.23 4.95
CA VAL A 52 -2.76 6.03 5.74
C VAL A 52 -1.87 5.08 4.96
N PHE A 53 -0.85 4.56 5.63
CA PHE A 53 0.18 3.72 5.03
C PHE A 53 0.48 2.52 5.92
N ARG A 54 0.80 1.38 5.30
CA ARG A 54 1.35 0.20 5.99
C ARG A 54 2.67 -0.19 5.35
N LEU A 55 3.72 -0.14 6.14
CA LEU A 55 5.03 -0.67 5.79
C LEU A 55 5.11 -2.14 6.20
N VAL A 56 5.59 -2.98 5.29
CA VAL A 56 6.17 -4.29 5.59
C VAL A 56 7.62 -4.23 5.12
N GLY A 57 8.55 -4.24 6.06
CA GLY A 57 9.97 -4.06 5.78
C GLY A 57 10.58 -5.25 5.05
N GLY A 58 11.37 -4.97 4.01
CA GLY A 58 12.15 -5.92 3.25
C GLY A 58 13.59 -6.04 3.75
N LYS A 59 14.52 -6.34 2.83
CA LYS A 59 15.94 -6.57 3.13
C LYS A 59 16.64 -5.31 3.64
N ILE A 60 16.38 -4.14 3.02
CA ILE A 60 16.93 -2.85 3.48
C ILE A 60 16.62 -2.64 4.95
N SER A 61 15.35 -2.81 5.35
CA SER A 61 14.89 -2.49 6.69
C SER A 61 15.53 -3.32 7.81
N LYS A 62 16.16 -4.46 7.47
CA LYS A 62 16.91 -5.30 8.43
C LYS A 62 18.24 -4.66 8.84
N ASN A 63 18.85 -3.89 7.93
CA ASN A 63 20.17 -3.29 8.11
C ASN A 63 20.07 -1.78 8.33
N THR A 64 19.25 -1.09 7.55
CA THR A 64 19.05 0.36 7.59
C THR A 64 17.58 0.68 7.80
N PRO A 65 17.21 1.55 8.75
CA PRO A 65 15.80 1.90 8.92
C PRO A 65 15.21 2.53 7.65
N VAL A 66 13.97 2.17 7.32
CA VAL A 66 13.17 2.90 6.34
C VAL A 66 12.71 4.21 6.98
N VAL A 67 12.92 5.32 6.30
CA VAL A 67 12.64 6.66 6.81
C VAL A 67 11.42 7.26 6.13
N PHE A 68 10.50 7.76 6.94
CA PHE A 68 9.35 8.53 6.49
C PHE A 68 9.44 9.95 7.04
N ASN A 69 9.46 10.93 6.15
CA ASN A 69 9.41 12.33 6.51
C ASN A 69 7.98 12.84 6.36
N THR A 70 7.48 13.49 7.38
CA THR A 70 6.19 14.20 7.39
C THR A 70 6.42 15.68 7.70
N LYS A 71 5.36 16.48 7.65
CA LYS A 71 5.42 17.89 8.01
C LYS A 71 5.88 18.13 9.46
N THR A 72 5.56 17.21 10.38
CA THR A 72 5.73 17.42 11.83
C THR A 72 6.77 16.49 12.46
N ALA A 73 7.11 15.41 11.78
CA ALA A 73 8.02 14.40 12.32
C ALA A 73 8.72 13.60 11.23
N THR A 74 9.86 13.02 11.60
CA THR A 74 10.52 11.93 10.89
C THR A 74 10.28 10.62 11.65
N VAL A 75 9.90 9.57 10.93
CA VAL A 75 9.70 8.22 11.46
C VAL A 75 10.75 7.30 10.84
N ALA A 76 11.52 6.62 11.66
CA ALA A 76 12.48 5.60 11.24
C ALA A 76 12.02 4.23 11.75
N VAL A 77 11.83 3.27 10.83
CA VAL A 77 11.37 1.91 11.16
C VAL A 77 12.43 0.91 10.73
N ARG A 78 12.93 0.13 11.69
CA ARG A 78 13.87 -0.96 11.43
C ARG A 78 13.18 -2.31 11.61
N GLY A 79 13.18 -3.08 10.51
CA GLY A 79 12.53 -4.38 10.44
C GLY A 79 11.00 -4.30 10.60
N GLY A 80 10.30 -5.35 10.23
CA GLY A 80 8.93 -5.59 10.64
C GLY A 80 7.83 -4.80 9.93
N ILE A 81 6.79 -4.46 10.71
CA ILE A 81 5.54 -3.89 10.21
C ILE A 81 5.18 -2.66 11.04
N ALA A 82 4.86 -1.57 10.37
CA ALA A 82 4.33 -0.35 10.99
C ALA A 82 3.18 0.22 10.15
N THR A 83 2.23 0.91 10.79
CA THR A 83 1.24 1.74 10.10
C THR A 83 1.46 3.20 10.46
N LEU A 84 1.28 4.08 9.48
CA LEU A 84 1.37 5.52 9.65
C LEU A 84 0.07 6.14 9.18
N ASN A 85 -0.50 7.01 10.00
CA ASN A 85 -1.64 7.84 9.66
C ASN A 85 -1.23 9.30 9.81
N VAL A 86 -1.21 10.02 8.70
CA VAL A 86 -0.83 11.45 8.63
C VAL A 86 -2.04 12.26 8.21
N SER A 87 -2.52 13.10 9.10
CA SER A 87 -3.67 13.98 8.80
C SER A 87 -3.28 15.12 7.86
N SER A 88 -4.28 15.78 7.27
CA SER A 88 -4.08 16.97 6.44
C SER A 88 -3.46 18.15 7.22
N THR A 89 -3.63 18.19 8.53
CA THR A 89 -3.00 19.20 9.42
C THR A 89 -1.55 18.86 9.75
N GLY A 90 -1.11 17.64 9.45
CA GLY A 90 0.23 17.13 9.73
C GLY A 90 0.33 16.37 11.06
N ALA A 91 -0.78 16.12 11.78
CA ALA A 91 -0.71 15.21 12.92
C ALA A 91 -0.35 13.81 12.44
N LEU A 92 0.54 13.14 13.16
CA LEU A 92 1.04 11.80 12.87
C LEU A 92 0.62 10.84 13.97
N ARG A 93 0.12 9.67 13.57
CA ARG A 93 0.04 8.46 14.41
C ARG A 93 0.87 7.37 13.75
N ALA A 94 1.84 6.83 14.48
CA ALA A 94 2.68 5.73 14.03
C ALA A 94 2.50 4.54 14.98
N ASN A 95 1.92 3.44 14.46
CA ASN A 95 1.71 2.22 15.23
C ASN A 95 2.81 1.21 14.89
N PHE A 96 3.53 0.73 15.89
CA PHE A 96 4.54 -0.30 15.76
C PHE A 96 3.91 -1.67 16.00
N ILE A 97 3.73 -2.43 14.91
CA ILE A 97 3.03 -3.73 14.94
C ILE A 97 4.02 -4.85 15.26
N TYR A 98 5.18 -4.82 14.60
CA TYR A 98 6.24 -5.83 14.78
C TYR A 98 7.56 -5.28 14.22
N GLY A 99 8.70 -5.70 14.75
CA GLY A 99 10.02 -5.35 14.23
C GLY A 99 11.08 -5.17 15.32
N ASP A 100 12.21 -4.57 14.93
CA ASP A 100 13.31 -4.28 15.87
C ASP A 100 13.00 -3.03 16.69
N PHE A 101 12.75 -1.90 15.98
CA PHE A 101 12.39 -0.65 16.64
C PHE A 101 11.71 0.33 15.67
N MET A 102 11.02 1.29 16.24
CA MET A 102 10.53 2.49 15.57
C MET A 102 10.92 3.72 16.40
N VAL A 103 11.46 4.72 15.72
CA VAL A 103 11.84 6.03 16.28
C VAL A 103 11.03 7.11 15.61
N VAL A 104 10.43 8.00 16.38
CA VAL A 104 9.76 9.20 15.88
C VAL A 104 10.43 10.43 16.46
N THR A 105 10.82 11.36 15.60
CA THR A 105 11.51 12.60 15.94
C THR A 105 10.70 13.79 15.46
N THR A 106 10.33 14.73 16.33
CA THR A 106 9.61 15.94 15.92
C THR A 106 10.51 16.87 15.14
N THR A 107 10.04 17.42 14.02
CA THR A 107 10.83 18.32 13.17
C THR A 107 11.12 19.66 13.84
N ASN A 108 10.22 20.14 14.69
CA ASN A 108 10.35 21.47 15.31
C ASN A 108 11.45 21.56 16.39
N THR A 109 11.67 20.47 17.12
CA THR A 109 12.56 20.48 18.30
C THR A 109 13.60 19.39 18.31
N GLY A 110 13.50 18.41 17.39
CA GLY A 110 14.35 17.23 17.41
C GLY A 110 14.05 16.27 18.57
N ALA A 111 12.96 16.51 19.33
CA ALA A 111 12.59 15.66 20.44
C ALA A 111 12.13 14.28 19.93
N THR A 112 12.60 13.23 20.57
CA THR A 112 12.50 11.86 20.08
C THR A 112 11.80 10.93 21.06
N SER A 113 10.99 10.02 20.54
CA SER A 113 10.48 8.85 21.26
C SER A 113 10.78 7.58 20.49
N THR A 114 11.04 6.49 21.21
CA THR A 114 11.40 5.19 20.63
C THR A 114 10.56 4.08 21.23
N THR A 115 10.24 3.08 20.40
CA THR A 115 9.67 1.81 20.85
C THR A 115 10.32 0.64 20.12
N SER A 116 10.59 -0.43 20.85
CA SER A 116 10.98 -1.76 20.36
C SER A 116 9.96 -2.83 20.72
N GLN A 117 8.84 -2.41 21.28
CA GLN A 117 7.77 -3.30 21.72
C GLN A 117 6.58 -3.20 20.76
N ALA A 118 6.14 -4.33 20.22
CA ALA A 118 4.92 -4.43 19.44
C ALA A 118 3.70 -3.92 20.23
N GLY A 119 2.74 -3.35 19.53
CA GLY A 119 1.51 -2.82 20.13
C GLY A 119 1.69 -1.47 20.84
N TRP A 120 2.71 -0.69 20.43
CA TRP A 120 2.88 0.69 20.88
C TRP A 120 2.71 1.69 19.74
N THR A 121 2.14 2.83 20.08
CA THR A 121 1.89 3.95 19.19
C THR A 121 2.73 5.15 19.64
N LEU A 122 3.29 5.86 18.67
CA LEU A 122 3.96 7.15 18.84
C LEU A 122 3.15 8.20 18.08
N ASP A 123 2.57 9.16 18.81
CA ASP A 123 1.72 10.22 18.28
C ASP A 123 2.45 11.58 18.32
N VAL A 124 2.28 12.37 17.26
CA VAL A 124 2.72 13.76 17.17
C VAL A 124 1.55 14.61 16.69
N ASN A 125 1.12 15.57 17.52
CA ASN A 125 0.09 16.52 17.13
C ASN A 125 0.67 17.63 16.24
N ALA A 126 -0.18 18.23 15.42
CA ALA A 126 0.19 19.40 14.62
C ALA A 126 0.72 20.53 15.54
N GLY A 127 1.93 21.03 15.24
CA GLY A 127 2.56 22.08 16.03
C GLY A 127 3.15 21.63 17.38
N GLN A 128 3.17 20.34 17.67
CA GLN A 128 3.77 19.81 18.92
C GLN A 128 5.24 20.17 19.02
N ARG A 129 5.67 20.61 20.22
CA ARG A 129 7.05 20.99 20.54
C ARG A 129 7.71 20.07 21.58
N THR A 130 6.97 19.10 22.07
CA THR A 130 7.47 18.07 23.01
C THR A 130 7.77 16.79 22.26
N ALA A 131 8.42 15.84 22.93
CA ALA A 131 8.64 14.52 22.36
C ALA A 131 7.31 13.85 21.96
N PRO A 132 7.33 12.95 20.95
CA PRO A 132 6.16 12.16 20.57
C PRO A 132 5.57 11.45 21.78
N THR A 133 4.23 11.44 21.88
CA THR A 133 3.52 10.75 22.96
C THR A 133 3.52 9.25 22.69
N LYS A 134 4.00 8.47 23.67
CA LYS A 134 4.03 7.01 23.57
C LYS A 134 2.89 6.40 24.37
N THR A 135 2.01 5.65 23.70
CA THR A 135 0.85 4.97 24.28
C THR A 135 0.74 3.54 23.78
N LYS A 136 -0.01 2.69 24.51
CA LYS A 136 -0.40 1.40 23.94
C LYS A 136 -1.33 1.62 22.75
N THR A 137 -1.15 0.84 21.71
CA THR A 137 -1.97 0.94 20.49
C THR A 137 -3.44 0.69 20.84
N ASN A 138 -4.29 1.64 20.48
CA ASN A 138 -5.71 1.47 20.56
C ASN A 138 -6.15 0.54 19.41
N SER A 139 -6.72 -0.61 19.76
CA SER A 139 -7.12 -1.64 18.80
C SER A 139 -8.18 -1.15 17.81
N GLU A 140 -9.11 -0.30 18.26
CA GLU A 140 -10.15 0.28 17.42
C GLU A 140 -9.56 1.24 16.38
N ALA A 141 -8.70 2.15 16.80
CA ALA A 141 -8.00 3.07 15.89
C ALA A 141 -7.12 2.34 14.89
N LEU A 142 -6.41 1.29 15.32
CA LEU A 142 -5.62 0.45 14.42
C LEU A 142 -6.50 -0.29 13.42
N THR A 143 -7.65 -0.83 13.84
CA THR A 143 -8.61 -1.48 12.96
C THR A 143 -9.15 -0.53 11.91
N GLN A 144 -9.43 0.74 12.27
CA GLN A 144 -9.84 1.77 11.32
C GLN A 144 -8.74 2.08 10.30
N ASP A 145 -7.49 2.21 10.74
CA ASP A 145 -6.35 2.42 9.86
C ASP A 145 -6.16 1.24 8.89
N LEU A 146 -6.26 0.00 9.38
CA LEU A 146 -6.16 -1.21 8.56
C LEU A 146 -7.34 -1.30 7.57
N ALA A 147 -8.56 -1.02 8.00
CA ALA A 147 -9.73 -1.00 7.11
C ALA A 147 -9.59 0.04 5.98
N ALA A 148 -8.96 1.19 6.27
CA ALA A 148 -8.65 2.18 5.24
C ALA A 148 -7.66 1.65 4.18
N LEU A 149 -6.83 0.67 4.53
CA LEU A 149 -5.86 0.02 3.65
C LEU A 149 -6.46 -1.21 2.89
N GLU A 150 -7.42 -1.90 3.49
CA GLU A 150 -7.92 -3.21 3.02
C GLU A 150 -9.26 -3.14 2.29
N LYS A 151 -9.97 -2.00 2.31
CA LYS A 151 -11.29 -1.89 1.69
C LYS A 151 -11.18 -2.18 0.20
N SER A 152 -11.54 -3.40 -0.19
CA SER A 152 -11.59 -3.83 -1.59
C SER A 152 -12.44 -2.87 -2.41
N VAL A 153 -11.92 -2.47 -3.56
CA VAL A 153 -12.77 -1.96 -4.64
C VAL A 153 -13.65 -3.15 -5.01
N ASP A 154 -14.95 -3.00 -4.84
CA ASP A 154 -15.93 -3.92 -5.38
C ASP A 154 -15.79 -3.83 -6.91
N ASN A 155 -14.99 -4.72 -7.46
CA ASN A 155 -14.74 -4.82 -8.90
C ASN A 155 -15.86 -5.69 -9.49
N THR A 156 -17.10 -5.37 -9.17
CA THR A 156 -18.25 -5.87 -9.90
C THR A 156 -18.20 -5.20 -11.26
N PRO A 157 -17.91 -5.92 -12.36
CA PRO A 157 -18.01 -5.34 -13.68
C PRO A 157 -19.46 -4.89 -13.86
N THR A 158 -19.66 -3.60 -14.01
CA THR A 158 -20.96 -3.05 -14.45
C THR A 158 -21.30 -3.77 -15.74
N PRO A 159 -22.47 -4.45 -15.84
CA PRO A 159 -22.90 -4.98 -17.12
C PRO A 159 -23.00 -3.80 -18.07
N THR A 160 -22.16 -3.79 -19.07
CA THR A 160 -22.31 -2.85 -20.19
C THR A 160 -23.58 -3.28 -20.88
N ASP A 161 -24.63 -2.48 -20.81
CA ASP A 161 -25.80 -2.58 -21.66
C ASP A 161 -25.32 -2.46 -23.10
N GLU A 162 -25.17 -3.60 -23.74
CA GLU A 162 -25.02 -3.68 -25.18
C GLU A 162 -26.35 -3.29 -25.80
N PRO A 163 -26.44 -2.25 -26.63
CA PRO A 163 -27.69 -1.90 -27.26
C PRO A 163 -28.08 -3.01 -28.22
N ALA A 164 -29.24 -3.59 -28.00
CA ALA A 164 -29.90 -4.50 -28.92
C ALA A 164 -29.98 -3.89 -30.32
N SER A 165 -29.18 -4.38 -31.26
CA SER A 165 -29.37 -4.09 -32.66
C SER A 165 -30.38 -5.05 -33.27
N ASN A 166 -31.53 -4.51 -33.41
CA ASN A 166 -32.59 -4.64 -34.39
C ASN A 166 -32.58 -5.84 -35.35
N ALA A 167 -33.68 -6.57 -35.27
CA ALA A 167 -34.14 -7.57 -36.20
C ALA A 167 -34.38 -6.98 -37.60
N GLY A 168 -34.03 -7.70 -38.61
CA GLY A 168 -34.37 -7.39 -39.99
C GLY A 168 -34.21 -8.61 -40.90
N ASN A 169 -35.24 -9.41 -40.94
CA ASN A 169 -35.93 -10.00 -42.09
C ASN A 169 -35.24 -10.96 -43.08
N ALA A 170 -35.75 -12.20 -43.08
CA ALA A 170 -36.23 -13.01 -44.23
C ALA A 170 -35.24 -13.24 -45.42
N GLU A 171 -35.03 -14.39 -45.90
CA GLU A 171 -35.91 -15.37 -46.52
C GLU A 171 -35.11 -16.62 -47.01
N THR A 172 -35.75 -17.73 -46.90
CA THR A 172 -35.89 -18.86 -47.83
C THR A 172 -34.66 -19.47 -48.53
N GLY A 173 -34.49 -20.76 -48.33
CA GLY A 173 -34.06 -21.57 -49.47
C GLY A 173 -33.27 -22.83 -49.15
N THR A 174 -33.94 -23.90 -48.81
CA THR A 174 -33.90 -25.21 -49.47
C THR A 174 -32.61 -26.05 -49.48
N THR A 175 -32.69 -27.16 -48.72
CA THR A 175 -32.54 -28.57 -49.12
C THR A 175 -31.15 -29.15 -49.42
N GLN A 176 -30.84 -30.18 -48.62
CA GLN A 176 -30.19 -31.46 -48.93
C GLN A 176 -28.72 -31.42 -49.35
N THR A 177 -27.84 -32.33 -49.00
CA THR A 177 -27.95 -33.80 -48.83
C THR A 177 -26.67 -34.25 -48.11
N GLN A 178 -26.83 -35.31 -47.37
CA GLN A 178 -25.78 -36.16 -46.80
C GLN A 178 -24.76 -36.57 -47.87
N GLU A 179 -23.53 -36.82 -47.47
CA GLU A 179 -22.91 -38.14 -47.64
C GLU A 179 -21.63 -38.28 -46.84
N ASN A 180 -21.62 -39.37 -46.18
CA ASN A 180 -20.71 -40.15 -45.41
C ASN A 180 -19.67 -40.78 -46.36
N VAL A 181 -18.43 -41.02 -45.91
CA VAL A 181 -17.56 -42.19 -46.20
C VAL A 181 -16.17 -41.86 -45.63
N SER A 182 -15.75 -42.37 -44.52
CA SER A 182 -14.99 -43.54 -44.12
C SER A 182 -13.58 -43.70 -44.71
N GLU A 183 -12.64 -43.98 -43.76
CA GLU A 183 -11.49 -44.91 -43.86
C GLU A 183 -10.33 -44.49 -44.76
N SER A 184 -9.08 -44.50 -44.39
CA SER A 184 -8.26 -45.53 -43.72
C SER A 184 -6.83 -45.03 -43.57
N GLU A 185 -6.16 -45.33 -42.49
CA GLU A 185 -4.71 -45.55 -42.46
C GLU A 185 -4.34 -46.74 -43.39
N PRO A 186 -3.05 -46.98 -43.78
CA PRO A 186 -1.92 -47.16 -42.86
C PRO A 186 -0.52 -46.85 -43.47
N ASP A 187 0.48 -46.95 -42.52
CA ASP A 187 1.88 -47.42 -42.64
C ASP A 187 2.80 -47.03 -43.81
N ALA A 188 3.89 -46.42 -43.44
CA ALA A 188 5.31 -46.92 -43.56
C ALA A 188 6.26 -45.98 -42.82
#